data_6bb7473e6a84d3ac673af6fbde412b46
#
_entry.id   6bb7473e6a84d3ac673af6fbde412b46
#
_cell.length_a   1.000
_cell.length_b   1.000
_cell.length_c   1.000
_cell.angle_alpha   90.00
_cell.angle_beta   90.00
_cell.angle_gamma   90.00
#
_symmetry.space_group_name_H-M   'P 1'
#
loop_
_entity.id
_entity.type
_entity.pdbx_description
1 polymer ?
#
loop_
_entity_poly.entity_id
_entity_poly.type
_entity_poly.pdbx_seq_one_letter_code
_entity_poly.pdbx_strand_id
1 'polypeptide(L)'
;ESFLCINPDTIWNKNYINELKKMEREFIINKSKCSLLVVNKSKSFDTRLKGDFNLDNGFLNRKKNNNLEYIYTGLQIIHPDIFSNIKTKIFSMNKIWSKLILNNELRAFESNIEFKHISTLDIYNKLNIK
;
A
#
# COMPACT_ATOMS: atom_id res chain seq x y z
N GLU A 1 -17.31 -2.51 9.99
CA GLU A 1 -16.50 -3.65 9.60
C GLU A 1 -15.45 -3.27 8.56
N SER A 2 -14.24 -3.70 8.81
CA SER A 2 -13.14 -3.39 7.91
C SER A 2 -13.13 -4.34 6.71
N PHE A 3 -12.57 -3.89 5.60
CA PHE A 3 -12.46 -4.71 4.40
C PHE A 3 -11.11 -4.55 3.72
N LEU A 4 -10.79 -5.53 2.90
CA LEU A 4 -9.54 -5.63 2.17
C LEU A 4 -9.74 -5.20 0.72
N CYS A 5 -8.85 -4.34 0.21
CA CYS A 5 -8.79 -3.98 -1.20
C CYS A 5 -7.48 -4.47 -1.80
N ILE A 6 -7.55 -5.12 -2.95
CA ILE A 6 -6.39 -5.67 -3.64
C ILE A 6 -6.42 -5.26 -5.11
N ASN A 7 -5.28 -4.75 -5.59
CA ASN A 7 -5.12 -4.45 -7.02
C ASN A 7 -4.75 -5.71 -7.80
N PRO A 8 -5.31 -5.90 -9.00
CA PRO A 8 -5.08 -7.13 -9.77
C PRO A 8 -3.76 -7.16 -10.55
N ASP A 9 -3.06 -6.04 -10.67
CA ASP A 9 -1.84 -5.95 -11.46
C ASP A 9 -0.55 -6.21 -10.67
N THR A 10 -0.68 -6.61 -9.41
CA THR A 10 0.42 -7.11 -8.59
C THR A 10 0.40 -8.64 -8.61
N ILE A 11 1.56 -9.26 -8.69
CA ILE A 11 1.66 -10.71 -8.60
C ILE A 11 1.68 -11.11 -7.14
N TRP A 12 0.55 -11.63 -6.67
CA TRP A 12 0.38 -12.12 -5.30
C TRP A 12 0.76 -13.59 -5.24
N ASN A 13 1.38 -14.00 -4.14
CA ASN A 13 1.70 -15.39 -3.88
C ASN A 13 1.37 -15.74 -2.42
N LYS A 14 1.49 -17.03 -2.08
CA LYS A 14 1.11 -17.51 -0.75
C LYS A 14 1.94 -16.91 0.39
N ASN A 15 3.12 -16.37 0.10
CA ASN A 15 3.96 -15.75 1.13
C ASN A 15 3.32 -14.48 1.70
N TYR A 16 2.46 -13.82 0.93
CA TYR A 16 1.72 -12.65 1.40
C TYR A 16 0.68 -12.99 2.46
N ILE A 17 0.24 -14.25 2.56
CA ILE A 17 -0.78 -14.65 3.53
C ILE A 17 -0.30 -14.39 4.96
N ASN A 18 0.95 -14.73 5.27
CA ASN A 18 1.51 -14.49 6.60
C ASN A 18 1.62 -13.00 6.91
N GLU A 19 2.03 -12.21 5.92
CA GLU A 19 2.10 -10.76 6.09
C GLU A 19 0.72 -10.17 6.30
N LEU A 20 -0.27 -10.64 5.53
CA LEU A 20 -1.64 -10.17 5.66
C LEU A 20 -2.21 -10.47 7.05
N LYS A 21 -1.95 -11.65 7.59
CA LYS A 21 -2.40 -12.02 8.95
C LYS A 21 -1.80 -11.08 9.99
N LYS A 22 -0.51 -10.77 9.90
CA LYS A 22 0.16 -9.85 10.80
C LYS A 22 -0.39 -8.43 10.67
N MET A 23 -0.58 -7.99 9.45
CA MET A 23 -1.12 -6.68 9.13
C MET A 23 -2.54 -6.51 9.68
N GLU A 24 -3.39 -7.52 9.51
CA GLU A 24 -4.74 -7.51 10.06
C GLU A 24 -4.72 -7.41 11.57
N ARG A 25 -3.85 -8.18 12.22
CA ARG A 25 -3.72 -8.15 13.68
C ARG A 25 -3.32 -6.77 14.17
N GLU A 26 -2.33 -6.14 13.54
CA GLU A 26 -1.89 -4.80 13.88
C GLU A 26 -2.97 -3.76 13.63
N PHE A 27 -3.72 -3.93 12.54
CA PHE A 27 -4.84 -3.06 12.20
C PHE A 27 -5.88 -3.04 13.32
N ILE A 28 -6.24 -4.21 13.82
CA ILE A 28 -7.23 -4.35 14.89
C ILE A 28 -6.70 -3.80 16.21
N ILE A 29 -5.47 -4.18 16.59
CA ILE A 29 -4.87 -3.76 17.86
C ILE A 29 -4.73 -2.25 17.92
N ASN A 30 -4.32 -1.63 16.83
CA ASN A 30 -4.10 -0.19 16.76
C ASN A 30 -5.38 0.61 16.47
N LYS A 31 -6.50 -0.07 16.27
CA LYS A 31 -7.78 0.56 15.88
C LYS A 31 -7.58 1.48 14.69
N SER A 32 -6.88 0.98 13.68
CA SER A 32 -6.50 1.76 12.51
C SER A 32 -7.70 2.07 11.64
N LYS A 33 -7.63 3.17 10.91
CA LYS A 33 -8.65 3.54 9.92
C LYS A 33 -8.29 3.07 8.53
N CYS A 34 -6.99 3.07 8.22
CA CYS A 34 -6.48 2.62 6.94
C CYS A 34 -5.03 2.18 7.13
N SER A 35 -4.70 1.03 6.57
CA SER A 35 -3.32 0.53 6.57
C SER A 35 -2.97 0.03 5.18
N LEU A 36 -1.85 0.48 4.64
CA LEU A 36 -1.36 0.07 3.34
C LEU A 36 -0.23 -0.94 3.49
N LEU A 37 -0.23 -1.96 2.65
CA LEU A 37 0.92 -2.83 2.53
C LEU A 37 1.91 -2.12 1.60
N VAL A 38 3.08 -1.79 2.13
CA VAL A 38 4.11 -1.07 1.38
C VAL A 38 5.38 -1.90 1.34
N VAL A 39 6.23 -1.59 0.38
CA VAL A 39 7.52 -2.25 0.21
C VAL A 39 8.57 -1.20 -0.10
N ASN A 40 9.78 -1.39 0.42
CA ASN A 40 10.89 -0.52 0.04
C ASN A 40 11.16 -0.68 -1.45
N LYS A 41 11.37 0.42 -2.14
CA LYS A 41 11.60 0.40 -3.60
C LYS A 41 12.78 -0.47 -4.02
N SER A 42 13.72 -0.72 -3.12
CA SER A 42 14.86 -1.62 -3.38
C SER A 42 14.44 -3.07 -3.60
N LYS A 43 13.23 -3.44 -3.18
CA LYS A 43 12.68 -4.80 -3.34
C LYS A 43 11.72 -4.91 -4.52
N SER A 44 11.60 -3.89 -5.34
CA SER A 44 10.75 -3.94 -6.53
C SER A 44 11.50 -4.64 -7.68
N PHE A 45 10.83 -5.59 -8.32
CA PHE A 45 11.33 -6.23 -9.53
C PHE A 45 11.51 -5.20 -10.65
N ASP A 46 10.53 -4.30 -10.80
CA ASP A 46 10.63 -3.18 -11.73
C ASP A 46 11.37 -2.04 -11.03
N THR A 47 12.65 -1.87 -11.37
CA THR A 47 13.51 -0.87 -10.76
C THR A 47 13.18 0.57 -11.18
N ARG A 48 12.28 0.75 -12.16
CA ARG A 48 11.85 2.07 -12.63
C ARG A 48 10.77 2.69 -11.74
N LEU A 49 10.13 1.87 -10.90
CA LEU A 49 9.06 2.37 -10.03
C LEU A 49 9.61 3.33 -8.99
N LYS A 50 8.89 4.42 -8.81
CA LYS A 50 9.21 5.44 -7.80
C LYS A 50 8.41 5.16 -6.54
N GLY A 51 8.91 5.64 -5.41
CA GLY A 51 8.18 5.55 -4.16
C GLY A 51 6.95 6.45 -4.14
N ASP A 52 5.98 6.03 -3.37
CA ASP A 52 4.72 6.76 -3.15
C ASP A 52 4.72 7.48 -1.81
N PHE A 53 5.47 6.97 -0.84
CA PHE A 53 5.45 7.43 0.55
C PHE A 53 6.80 7.29 1.22
N ASN A 54 6.96 7.99 2.35
CA ASN A 54 7.94 7.68 3.37
C ASN A 54 7.25 7.00 4.55
N LEU A 55 8.00 6.29 5.36
CA LEU A 55 7.47 5.53 6.50
C LEU A 55 8.23 5.90 7.76
N ASP A 56 7.52 6.39 8.77
CA ASP A 56 8.07 6.75 10.07
C ASP A 56 7.22 6.15 11.18
N ASN A 57 7.79 5.24 11.96
CA ASN A 57 7.13 4.61 13.11
C ASN A 57 5.77 3.99 12.78
N GLY A 58 5.65 3.38 11.60
CA GLY A 58 4.41 2.74 11.16
C GLY A 58 3.40 3.68 10.50
N PHE A 59 3.72 4.96 10.36
CA PHE A 59 2.87 5.95 9.71
C PHE A 59 3.47 6.42 8.40
N LEU A 60 2.62 6.56 7.39
CA LEU A 60 3.03 7.04 6.08
C LEU A 60 2.96 8.55 5.99
N ASN A 61 3.90 9.12 5.23
CA ASN A 61 3.93 10.56 4.94
C ASN A 61 4.57 10.80 3.57
N ARG A 62 4.55 12.05 3.12
CA ARG A 62 5.17 12.49 1.87
C ARG A 62 6.05 13.70 2.08
N LYS A 63 6.71 13.78 3.24
CA LYS A 63 7.50 14.96 3.63
C LYS A 63 8.71 15.21 2.74
N LYS A 64 9.28 14.15 2.16
CA LYS A 64 10.44 14.24 1.27
C LYS A 64 10.01 13.96 -0.16
N ASN A 65 9.28 14.89 -0.77
CA ASN A 65 8.65 14.69 -2.08
C ASN A 65 9.56 14.13 -3.17
N ASN A 66 10.86 14.45 -3.13
CA ASN A 66 11.81 14.01 -4.14
C ASN A 66 12.53 12.72 -3.78
N ASN A 67 12.24 12.13 -2.63
CA ASN A 67 12.94 10.94 -2.14
C ASN A 67 12.01 10.03 -1.34
N LEU A 68 10.92 9.62 -1.99
CA LEU A 68 9.97 8.68 -1.38
C LEU A 68 10.49 7.26 -1.57
N GLU A 69 10.60 6.51 -0.48
CA GLU A 69 11.30 5.22 -0.45
C GLU A 69 10.37 4.01 -0.52
N TYR A 70 9.09 4.18 -0.30
CA TYR A 70 8.15 3.06 -0.19
C TYR A 70 7.09 3.11 -1.26
N ILE A 71 6.82 1.93 -1.85
CA ILE A 71 5.83 1.74 -2.90
C ILE A 71 4.58 1.13 -2.28
N TYR A 72 3.40 1.66 -2.63
CA TYR A 72 2.14 1.01 -2.30
C TYR A 72 1.98 -0.23 -3.18
N THR A 73 1.82 -1.38 -2.56
CA THR A 73 1.79 -2.67 -3.28
C THR A 73 0.46 -2.94 -3.97
N GLY A 74 -0.59 -2.21 -3.62
CA GLY A 74 -1.93 -2.46 -4.14
C GLY A 74 -2.83 -3.19 -3.16
N LEU A 75 -2.38 -3.45 -1.94
CA LEU A 75 -3.18 -4.10 -0.90
C LEU A 75 -3.34 -3.15 0.29
N GLN A 76 -4.58 -2.93 0.71
CA GLN A 76 -4.86 -2.10 1.88
C GLN A 76 -6.04 -2.66 2.66
N ILE A 77 -6.04 -2.39 3.97
CA ILE A 77 -7.17 -2.68 4.85
C ILE A 77 -7.80 -1.34 5.23
N ILE A 78 -9.11 -1.25 5.08
CA ILE A 78 -9.84 0.00 5.21
C ILE A 78 -10.99 -0.16 6.20
N HIS A 79 -11.11 0.80 7.12
CA HIS A 79 -12.32 0.94 7.94
C HIS A 79 -13.32 1.82 7.20
N PRO A 80 -14.60 1.41 7.10
CA PRO A 80 -15.59 2.16 6.30
C PRO A 80 -15.76 3.62 6.72
N ASP A 81 -15.45 3.96 7.96
CA ASP A 81 -15.62 5.32 8.47
C ASP A 81 -14.82 6.36 7.68
N ILE A 82 -13.78 5.96 6.98
CA ILE A 82 -12.99 6.92 6.17
C ILE A 82 -13.81 7.49 5.01
N PHE A 83 -14.91 6.84 4.65
CA PHE A 83 -15.80 7.28 3.57
C PHE A 83 -17.00 8.07 4.07
N SER A 84 -17.19 8.23 5.38
CA SER A 84 -18.42 8.79 5.97
C SER A 84 -18.70 10.23 5.52
N ASN A 85 -17.67 11.00 5.21
CA ASN A 85 -17.82 12.41 4.81
C ASN A 85 -17.73 12.61 3.29
N ILE A 86 -17.72 11.52 2.51
CA ILE A 86 -17.62 11.60 1.06
C ILE A 86 -19.04 11.66 0.49
N LYS A 87 -19.34 12.79 -0.16
CA LYS A 87 -20.66 13.06 -0.73
C LYS A 87 -20.79 12.70 -2.20
N THR A 88 -19.67 12.41 -2.86
CA THR A 88 -19.64 12.07 -4.29
C THR A 88 -19.35 10.60 -4.48
N LYS A 89 -19.92 10.01 -5.54
CA LYS A 89 -19.69 8.61 -5.87
C LYS A 89 -18.30 8.35 -6.45
N ILE A 90 -17.67 9.39 -6.97
CA ILE A 90 -16.35 9.30 -7.59
C ILE A 90 -15.36 10.07 -6.71
N PHE A 91 -14.32 9.39 -6.24
CA PHE A 91 -13.29 9.99 -5.41
C PHE A 91 -11.95 9.31 -5.68
N SER A 92 -10.87 10.02 -5.38
CA SER A 92 -9.52 9.49 -5.48
C SER A 92 -9.06 9.01 -4.11
N MET A 93 -8.53 7.80 -4.04
CA MET A 93 -7.90 7.30 -2.81
C MET A 93 -6.75 8.20 -2.37
N ASN A 94 -6.05 8.83 -3.32
CA ASN A 94 -4.99 9.78 -2.98
C ASN A 94 -5.48 10.93 -2.10
N LYS A 95 -6.68 11.43 -2.34
CA LYS A 95 -7.27 12.49 -1.51
C LYS A 95 -7.55 12.00 -0.10
N ILE A 96 -8.05 10.78 0.01
CA ILE A 96 -8.32 10.15 1.31
C ILE A 96 -7.01 9.93 2.07
N TRP A 97 -6.02 9.38 1.40
CA TRP A 97 -4.70 9.17 2.01
C TRP A 97 -4.07 10.48 2.46
N SER A 98 -4.16 11.54 1.64
CA SER A 98 -3.62 12.84 2.00
C SER A 98 -4.26 13.41 3.26
N LYS A 99 -5.57 13.24 3.40
CA LYS A 99 -6.30 13.65 4.60
C LYS A 99 -5.86 12.86 5.83
N LEU A 100 -5.72 11.54 5.68
CA LEU A 100 -5.27 10.67 6.77
C LEU A 100 -3.82 11.00 7.17
N ILE A 101 -2.97 11.33 6.22
CA ILE A 101 -1.59 11.76 6.49
C ILE A 101 -1.58 13.03 7.33
N LEU A 102 -2.42 14.01 6.99
CA LEU A 102 -2.50 15.26 7.76
C LEU A 102 -2.86 15.02 9.23
N ASN A 103 -3.69 14.02 9.49
CA ASN A 103 -4.11 13.67 10.84
C ASN A 103 -3.21 12.62 11.49
N ASN A 104 -2.14 12.21 10.82
CA ASN A 104 -1.22 11.14 11.25
C ASN A 104 -1.98 9.83 11.53
N GLU A 105 -2.86 9.46 10.59
CA GLU A 105 -3.72 8.28 10.72
C GLU A 105 -3.51 7.25 9.60
N LEU A 106 -2.64 7.51 8.63
CA LEU A 106 -2.37 6.55 7.57
C LEU A 106 -1.24 5.62 8.00
N ARG A 107 -1.60 4.40 8.37
CA ARG A 107 -0.65 3.38 8.79
C ARG A 107 -0.15 2.55 7.63
N ALA A 108 0.93 1.83 7.87
CA ALA A 108 1.48 0.89 6.91
C ALA A 108 2.03 -0.34 7.59
N PHE A 109 2.06 -1.42 6.83
CA PHE A 109 2.80 -2.63 7.15
C PHE A 109 3.86 -2.80 6.06
N GLU A 110 5.11 -2.94 6.47
CA GLU A 110 6.22 -3.09 5.52
C GLU A 110 6.36 -4.54 5.10
N SER A 111 6.23 -4.80 3.81
CA SER A 111 6.43 -6.13 3.23
C SER A 111 7.92 -6.42 3.04
N ASN A 112 8.31 -7.68 3.27
CA ASN A 112 9.67 -8.17 2.99
C ASN A 112 9.73 -9.03 1.73
N ILE A 113 8.64 -9.08 0.96
CA ILE A 113 8.54 -9.89 -0.25
C ILE A 113 8.92 -9.04 -1.46
N GLU A 114 9.64 -9.65 -2.41
CA GLU A 114 9.94 -8.96 -3.67
C GLU A 114 8.64 -8.55 -4.37
N PHE A 115 8.51 -7.27 -4.68
CA PHE A 115 7.32 -6.71 -5.29
C PHE A 115 7.38 -6.86 -6.80
N LYS A 116 6.38 -7.53 -7.37
CA LYS A 116 6.25 -7.78 -8.81
C LYS A 116 4.96 -7.16 -9.32
N HIS A 117 5.09 -5.97 -9.89
CA HIS A 117 3.97 -5.23 -10.45
C HIS A 117 4.05 -5.28 -11.97
N ILE A 118 2.94 -5.66 -12.61
CA ILE A 118 2.86 -5.71 -14.07
C ILE A 118 2.42 -4.34 -14.57
N SER A 119 3.39 -3.46 -14.78
CA SER A 119 3.14 -2.08 -15.23
C SER A 119 3.21 -1.93 -16.74
N THR A 120 3.96 -2.82 -17.42
CA THR A 120 4.17 -2.76 -18.86
C THR A 120 4.26 -4.17 -19.44
N LEU A 121 4.09 -4.27 -20.76
CA LEU A 121 4.31 -5.53 -21.48
C LEU A 121 5.73 -6.05 -21.31
N ASP A 122 6.71 -5.15 -21.25
CA ASP A 122 8.11 -5.51 -21.05
C ASP A 122 8.31 -6.25 -19.72
N ILE A 123 7.74 -5.73 -18.64
CA ILE A 123 7.79 -6.39 -17.32
C ILE A 123 7.07 -7.74 -17.36
N TYR A 124 5.91 -7.81 -17.99
CA TYR A 124 5.16 -9.06 -18.15
C TYR A 124 6.03 -10.12 -18.84
N ASN A 125 6.70 -9.74 -19.93
CA ASN A 125 7.56 -10.65 -20.67
C ASN A 125 8.75 -11.13 -19.84
N LYS A 126 9.39 -10.24 -19.08
CA LYS A 126 10.50 -10.59 -18.19
C LYS A 126 10.09 -11.59 -17.11
N LEU A 127 8.89 -11.44 -16.57
CA LEU A 127 8.38 -12.36 -15.55
C LEU A 127 8.05 -13.73 -16.12
N ASN A 128 7.72 -13.81 -17.40
CA ASN A 128 7.34 -15.06 -18.07
C ASN A 128 8.51 -15.84 -18.68
N ILE A 129 9.69 -15.25 -18.76
CA ILE A 129 10.88 -15.87 -19.35
C ILE A 129 11.61 -16.74 -18.31
N LYS A 130 11.01 -17.39 -17.47
CA LYS A 130 11.70 -18.24 -16.50
C LYS A 130 11.87 -19.66 -17.04
#